data_358c1900f18e656e320034b00760e332
#
_entry.id   358c1900f18e656e320034b00760e332
#
_cell.length_a   1.000
_cell.length_b   1.000
_cell.length_c   1.000
_cell.angle_alpha   90.00
_cell.angle_beta   90.00
_cell.angle_gamma   90.00
#
_symmetry.space_group_name_H-M   'P 1'
#
loop_
_entity.id
_entity.type
_entity.pdbx_description
1 polymer ?
#
loop_
_entity_poly.entity_id
_entity_poly.type
_entity_poly.pdbx_seq_one_letter_code
_entity_poly.pdbx_strand_id
1 'polypeptide(L)'
;MDPRALASSRVVDLSVTLSERLPGTWPGHMNFAHHNWNWFAEVAGPTGKTRSAAPYQTNFVVIDEHCGTHFDAPTHFIPPEDSGLPYASSLGAETGELVPPSDLM
;
A
#
# COMPACT_ATOMS: atom_id res chain seq x y z
N MET A 1 -24.53 -12.02 2.15
CA MET A 1 -23.72 -13.08 2.81
C MET A 1 -24.23 -13.23 4.22
N ASP A 2 -24.58 -14.44 4.64
CA ASP A 2 -25.08 -14.70 5.99
C ASP A 2 -23.93 -14.60 7.01
N PRO A 3 -24.00 -13.71 8.02
CA PRO A 3 -22.98 -13.58 9.05
C PRO A 3 -22.71 -14.88 9.83
N ARG A 4 -23.69 -15.77 9.91
CA ARG A 4 -23.56 -17.06 10.58
C ARG A 4 -22.67 -18.04 9.83
N ALA A 5 -22.64 -17.94 8.49
CA ALA A 5 -21.75 -18.76 7.66
C ALA A 5 -20.28 -18.38 7.88
N LEU A 6 -20.00 -17.09 8.11
CA LEU A 6 -18.65 -16.63 8.44
C LEU A 6 -18.17 -17.14 9.80
N ALA A 7 -19.05 -17.16 10.81
CA ALA A 7 -18.72 -17.61 12.16
C ALA A 7 -18.34 -19.11 12.23
N SER A 8 -18.80 -19.91 11.28
CA SER A 8 -18.50 -21.34 11.18
C SER A 8 -17.39 -21.67 10.17
N SER A 9 -16.87 -20.67 9.44
CA SER A 9 -15.85 -20.88 8.43
C SER A 9 -14.46 -20.98 9.04
N ARG A 10 -13.62 -21.83 8.44
CA ARG A 10 -12.18 -21.85 8.73
C ARG A 10 -11.54 -20.65 8.04
N VAL A 11 -10.97 -19.77 8.82
CA VAL A 11 -10.14 -18.67 8.29
C VAL A 11 -8.72 -19.15 8.12
N VAL A 12 -8.13 -18.90 6.95
CA VAL A 12 -6.72 -19.18 6.65
C VAL A 12 -6.07 -17.85 6.27
N ASP A 13 -5.07 -17.47 7.03
CA ASP A 13 -4.26 -16.30 6.73
C ASP A 13 -3.17 -16.69 5.72
N LEU A 14 -3.21 -16.07 4.55
CA LEU A 14 -2.24 -16.24 3.47
C LEU A 14 -1.28 -15.05 3.36
N SER A 15 -1.33 -14.12 4.30
CA SER A 15 -0.50 -12.92 4.27
C SER A 15 0.97 -13.26 4.39
N VAL A 16 1.80 -12.57 3.60
CA VAL A 16 3.24 -12.54 3.83
C VAL A 16 3.60 -11.32 4.67
N THR A 17 4.66 -11.43 5.45
CA THR A 17 5.15 -10.31 6.25
C THR A 17 5.66 -9.19 5.33
N LEU A 18 5.13 -7.97 5.49
CA LEU A 18 5.69 -6.79 4.87
C LEU A 18 6.89 -6.30 5.67
N SER A 19 8.03 -6.16 5.01
CA SER A 19 9.27 -5.74 5.65
C SER A 19 10.21 -5.14 4.62
N GLU A 20 10.98 -4.13 5.03
CA GLU A 20 12.04 -3.55 4.20
C GLU A 20 13.12 -4.57 3.79
N ARG A 21 13.22 -5.68 4.52
CA ARG A 21 14.16 -6.79 4.24
C ARG A 21 13.59 -7.86 3.32
N LEU A 22 12.29 -7.83 3.09
CA LEU A 22 11.59 -8.77 2.22
C LEU A 22 10.98 -7.96 1.07
N PRO A 23 11.69 -7.82 -0.05
CA PRO A 23 11.14 -7.16 -1.22
C PRO A 23 10.01 -8.04 -1.78
N GLY A 24 8.80 -7.77 -1.34
CA GLY A 24 7.58 -8.42 -1.83
C GLY A 24 7.00 -7.72 -3.05
N THR A 25 7.83 -7.00 -3.81
CA THR A 25 7.42 -6.21 -4.97
C THR A 25 8.06 -6.73 -6.25
N TRP A 26 7.53 -6.32 -7.39
CA TRP A 26 8.12 -6.56 -8.70
C TRP A 26 9.44 -5.82 -8.86
N PRO A 27 10.40 -6.36 -9.63
CA PRO A 27 11.63 -5.65 -9.97
C PRO A 27 11.34 -4.28 -10.60
N GLY A 28 11.93 -3.23 -10.05
CA GLY A 28 11.74 -1.86 -10.51
C GLY A 28 10.58 -1.09 -9.86
N HIS A 29 9.76 -1.76 -9.05
CA HIS A 29 8.74 -1.13 -8.24
C HIS A 29 9.32 -0.63 -6.90
N MET A 30 8.53 0.23 -6.23
CA MET A 30 8.94 0.80 -4.94
C MET A 30 8.90 -0.26 -3.85
N ASN A 31 9.99 -0.38 -3.11
CA ASN A 31 10.04 -1.27 -1.96
C ASN A 31 9.19 -0.75 -0.81
N PHE A 32 8.65 -1.68 -0.02
CA PHE A 32 8.02 -1.33 1.24
C PHE A 32 9.00 -0.56 2.13
N ALA A 33 8.56 0.58 2.65
CA ALA A 33 9.30 1.37 3.62
C ALA A 33 8.42 1.71 4.82
N HIS A 34 9.04 1.71 6.00
CA HIS A 34 8.36 1.95 7.25
C HIS A 34 9.18 2.93 8.09
N HIS A 35 8.57 4.04 8.45
CA HIS A 35 9.19 5.09 9.25
C HIS A 35 8.35 5.41 10.47
N ASN A 36 8.99 5.48 11.62
CA ASN A 36 8.31 5.97 12.81
C ASN A 36 8.22 7.50 12.75
N TRP A 37 7.01 8.03 12.86
CA TRP A 37 6.73 9.47 12.86
C TRP A 37 6.75 10.05 14.26
N ASN A 38 6.00 9.47 15.19
CA ASN A 38 5.93 9.86 16.59
C ASN A 38 6.30 8.70 17.51
N TRP A 39 6.85 9.04 18.66
CA TRP A 39 7.16 8.12 19.72
C TRP A 39 6.86 8.76 21.06
N PHE A 40 6.69 7.96 22.12
CA PHE A 40 6.38 8.42 23.49
C PHE A 40 7.45 9.31 24.10
N ALA A 41 8.67 9.31 23.57
CA ALA A 41 9.78 10.15 23.97
C ALA A 41 10.61 10.58 22.77
N GLU A 42 11.37 11.67 22.91
CA GLU A 42 12.34 12.05 21.89
C GLU A 42 13.45 11.00 21.78
N VAL A 43 13.73 10.58 20.58
CA VAL A 43 14.77 9.61 20.26
C VAL A 43 15.63 10.14 19.13
N ALA A 44 16.94 10.14 19.32
CA ALA A 44 17.89 10.50 18.29
C ALA A 44 17.85 9.48 17.13
N GLY A 45 17.61 9.95 15.93
CA GLY A 45 17.68 9.12 14.74
C GLY A 45 19.09 8.92 14.22
N PRO A 46 19.30 8.01 13.25
CA PRO A 46 20.63 7.73 12.68
C PRO A 46 21.29 8.95 12.02
N THR A 47 20.50 9.93 11.61
CA THR A 47 20.96 11.17 10.95
C THR A 47 21.04 12.36 11.91
N GLY A 48 20.97 12.13 13.22
CA GLY A 48 20.90 13.17 14.23
C GLY A 48 19.54 13.86 14.39
N LYS A 49 18.54 13.47 13.60
CA LYS A 49 17.17 13.98 13.74
C LYS A 49 16.49 13.29 14.90
N THR A 50 15.83 14.07 15.75
CA THR A 50 14.96 13.55 16.81
C THR A 50 13.55 13.30 16.26
N ARG A 51 12.91 12.25 16.76
CA ARG A 51 11.48 12.03 16.54
C ARG A 51 10.69 12.95 17.45
N SER A 52 9.50 13.35 17.02
CA SER A 52 8.60 14.08 17.89
C SER A 52 8.21 13.25 19.11
N ALA A 53 8.18 13.87 20.27
CA ALA A 53 7.59 13.28 21.45
C ALA A 53 6.07 13.52 21.47
N ALA A 54 5.29 12.46 21.63
CA ALA A 54 3.85 12.52 21.74
C ALA A 54 3.35 11.38 22.66
N PRO A 55 2.12 11.49 23.21
CA PRO A 55 1.57 10.43 24.05
C PRO A 55 1.12 9.19 23.27
N TYR A 56 1.58 9.02 22.03
CA TYR A 56 1.22 7.94 21.13
C TYR A 56 2.33 7.64 20.14
N GLN A 57 2.27 6.46 19.56
CA GLN A 57 3.10 6.06 18.43
C GLN A 57 2.33 6.19 17.12
N THR A 58 2.97 6.77 16.11
CA THR A 58 2.47 6.78 14.73
C THR A 58 3.58 6.39 13.79
N ASN A 59 3.24 5.57 12.82
CA ASN A 59 4.14 5.17 11.75
C ASN A 59 3.62 5.68 10.41
N PHE A 60 4.55 5.99 9.55
CA PHE A 60 4.33 6.30 8.15
C PHE A 60 4.84 5.12 7.32
N VAL A 61 4.04 4.68 6.37
CA VAL A 61 4.41 3.56 5.49
C VAL A 61 4.30 3.99 4.03
N VAL A 62 5.25 3.53 3.23
CA VAL A 62 5.18 3.58 1.78
C VAL A 62 5.01 2.15 1.30
N ILE A 63 4.00 1.92 0.51
CA ILE A 63 3.66 0.59 0.00
C ILE A 63 3.26 0.69 -1.46
N ASP A 64 3.86 -0.15 -2.29
CA ASP A 64 3.39 -0.41 -3.63
C ASP A 64 2.13 -1.29 -3.56
N GLU A 65 1.13 -1.02 -4.37
CA GLU A 65 -0.13 -1.79 -4.35
C GLU A 65 0.05 -3.28 -4.67
N HIS A 66 1.15 -3.65 -5.33
CA HIS A 66 1.53 -5.04 -5.60
C HIS A 66 2.52 -5.61 -4.59
N CYS A 67 2.66 -4.99 -3.43
CA CYS A 67 3.55 -5.45 -2.38
C CYS A 67 2.91 -6.54 -1.53
N GLY A 68 3.56 -7.69 -1.42
CA GLY A 68 3.10 -8.80 -0.59
C GLY A 68 1.88 -9.52 -1.14
N THR A 69 1.08 -10.10 -0.25
CA THR A 69 -0.17 -10.76 -0.61
C THR A 69 -1.25 -9.72 -0.87
N HIS A 70 -1.74 -9.66 -2.09
CA HIS A 70 -2.71 -8.66 -2.54
C HIS A 70 -3.70 -9.24 -3.53
N PHE A 71 -4.66 -8.45 -3.91
CA PHE A 71 -5.66 -8.74 -4.92
C PHE A 71 -5.66 -7.59 -5.93
N ASP A 72 -5.55 -7.91 -7.22
CA ASP A 72 -5.64 -6.93 -8.28
C ASP A 72 -7.11 -6.64 -8.61
N ALA A 73 -7.50 -5.39 -8.48
CA ALA A 73 -8.81 -4.96 -8.95
C ALA A 73 -8.85 -4.96 -10.49
N PRO A 74 -10.04 -5.14 -11.11
CA PRO A 74 -10.17 -5.09 -12.58
C PRO A 74 -9.56 -3.84 -13.21
N THR A 75 -9.64 -2.71 -12.53
CA THR A 75 -9.08 -1.43 -12.97
C THR A 75 -7.58 -1.46 -13.21
N HIS A 76 -6.85 -2.42 -12.61
CA HIS A 76 -5.42 -2.57 -12.81
C HIS A 76 -5.06 -2.96 -14.26
N PHE A 77 -5.89 -3.79 -14.90
CA PHE A 77 -5.64 -4.30 -16.25
C PHE A 77 -6.59 -3.78 -17.31
N ILE A 78 -7.69 -3.17 -16.92
CA ILE A 78 -8.72 -2.70 -17.85
C ILE A 78 -8.54 -1.20 -18.04
N PRO A 79 -8.28 -0.74 -19.28
CA PRO A 79 -8.19 0.69 -19.57
C PRO A 79 -9.53 1.41 -19.38
N PRO A 80 -9.51 2.74 -19.15
CA PRO A 80 -10.71 3.55 -19.11
C PRO A 80 -11.52 3.41 -20.40
N GLU A 81 -12.85 3.47 -20.30
CA GLU A 81 -13.77 3.30 -21.42
C GLU A 81 -13.52 4.32 -22.55
N ASP A 82 -13.13 5.53 -22.18
CA ASP A 82 -12.85 6.63 -23.10
C ASP A 82 -11.41 6.66 -23.66
N SER A 83 -10.56 5.71 -23.26
CA SER A 83 -9.14 5.70 -23.66
C SER A 83 -8.90 5.34 -25.12
N GLY A 84 -9.85 4.72 -25.78
CA GLY A 84 -9.68 4.18 -27.14
C GLY A 84 -8.73 2.97 -27.23
N LEU A 85 -8.30 2.42 -26.09
CA LEU A 85 -7.42 1.26 -26.05
C LEU A 85 -8.21 -0.05 -26.17
N PRO A 86 -7.56 -1.14 -26.64
CA PRO A 86 -8.17 -2.46 -26.65
C PRO A 86 -8.62 -2.87 -25.25
N TYR A 87 -9.78 -3.52 -25.18
CA TYR A 87 -10.38 -4.02 -23.92
C TYR A 87 -10.84 -2.94 -22.92
N ALA A 88 -10.85 -1.66 -23.33
CA ALA A 88 -11.40 -0.59 -22.50
C ALA A 88 -12.87 -0.85 -22.16
N SER A 89 -13.26 -0.58 -20.93
CA SER A 89 -14.63 -0.74 -20.46
C SER A 89 -14.93 0.11 -19.24
N SER A 90 -16.22 0.18 -18.87
CA SER A 90 -16.67 0.86 -17.65
C SER A 90 -16.15 0.24 -16.34
N LEU A 91 -15.49 -0.91 -16.38
CA LEU A 91 -14.77 -1.51 -15.25
C LEU A 91 -13.30 -1.07 -15.20
N GLY A 92 -12.85 -0.28 -16.16
CA GLY A 92 -11.50 0.21 -16.24
C GLY A 92 -11.18 1.29 -15.22
N ALA A 93 -9.91 1.67 -15.20
CA ALA A 93 -9.44 2.77 -14.36
C ALA A 93 -10.16 4.07 -14.74
N GLU A 94 -10.46 4.90 -13.75
CA GLU A 94 -10.91 6.26 -14.04
C GLU A 94 -9.74 7.09 -14.57
N THR A 95 -10.00 7.92 -15.60
CA THR A 95 -9.04 8.94 -16.01
C THR A 95 -9.03 10.04 -14.95
N GLY A 96 -8.23 9.85 -13.91
CA GLY A 96 -7.94 10.88 -12.94
C GLY A 96 -6.75 11.76 -13.36
N GLU A 97 -6.63 12.93 -12.79
CA GLU A 97 -5.38 13.68 -12.87
C GLU A 97 -4.27 12.82 -12.25
N LEU A 98 -3.33 12.39 -13.10
CA LEU A 98 -2.13 11.71 -12.62
C LEU A 98 -1.31 12.73 -11.83
N VAL A 99 -1.17 12.51 -10.54
CA VAL A 99 -0.23 13.28 -9.73
C VAL A 99 1.19 12.97 -10.24
N PRO A 100 1.94 13.98 -10.70
CA PRO A 100 3.30 13.75 -11.15
C PRO A 100 4.15 13.11 -10.04
N PRO A 101 5.04 12.16 -10.35
CA PRO A 101 5.90 11.54 -9.35
C PRO A 101 6.72 12.52 -8.51
N SER A 102 7.01 13.70 -9.05
CA SER A 102 7.70 14.80 -8.35
C SER A 102 6.92 15.35 -7.14
N ASP A 103 5.63 15.16 -7.09
CA ASP A 103 4.76 15.71 -6.02
C ASP A 103 4.55 14.71 -4.88
N LEU A 104 5.15 13.51 -5.00
CA LEU A 104 5.06 12.44 -4.00
C LEU A 104 6.30 12.36 -3.08
N MET A 105 7.27 13.27 -3.20
CA MET A 105 8.49 13.28 -2.39
C MET A 105 8.61 14.51 -1.50
#